data_cb76c7d7a43e6040aa119ca3b3330cf3
#
_entry.id   cb76c7d7a43e6040aa119ca3b3330cf3
#
_cell.length_a   1.000
_cell.length_b   1.000
_cell.length_c   1.000
_cell.angle_alpha   90.00
_cell.angle_beta   90.00
_cell.angle_gamma   90.00
#
_symmetry.space_group_name_H-M   'P 1'
#
loop_
_entity.id
_entity.type
_entity.pdbx_description
1 polymer ?
#
loop_
_entity_poly.entity_id
_entity_poly.type
_entity_poly.pdbx_seq_one_letter_code
_entity_poly.pdbx_strand_id
1 'polypeptide(L)'
;MKTCLLTVAASSLFFALSALYAQTPSSGSEATLTANPVYTKNCAKCHGKTAEGRHFAGPSLASPKAAAMSADDLRSMIANGKGHMPKFAAKLKPEEIDALVQQILVINKK
;
A
#
# COMPACT_ATOMS: atom_id res chain seq x y z
N MET A 1 51.79 12.75 56.40
CA MET A 1 51.11 13.99 56.72
C MET A 1 50.51 14.56 55.51
N LYS A 2 49.21 14.71 55.53
CA LYS A 2 48.32 15.40 54.60
C LYS A 2 48.32 14.92 53.15
N THR A 3 47.63 13.85 52.99
CA THR A 3 47.12 13.34 51.72
C THR A 3 46.02 14.22 51.23
N CYS A 4 46.20 14.77 50.03
CA CYS A 4 45.18 15.51 49.35
C CYS A 4 44.49 14.57 48.36
N LEU A 5 43.23 14.17 48.62
CA LEU A 5 42.39 13.41 47.72
C LEU A 5 41.84 14.33 46.63
N LEU A 6 42.27 14.11 45.42
CA LEU A 6 41.60 14.69 44.25
C LEU A 6 40.57 13.68 43.74
N THR A 7 39.32 13.99 43.98
CA THR A 7 38.19 13.30 43.38
C THR A 7 37.96 13.84 41.98
N VAL A 8 38.30 13.04 40.99
CA VAL A 8 37.95 13.32 39.60
C VAL A 8 36.53 12.83 39.36
N ALA A 9 35.62 13.76 39.27
CA ALA A 9 34.25 13.47 38.83
C ALA A 9 34.24 13.27 37.31
N ALA A 10 34.13 12.04 36.88
CA ALA A 10 33.91 11.71 35.47
C ALA A 10 32.44 11.93 35.14
N SER A 11 32.13 13.07 34.51
CA SER A 11 30.83 13.33 33.92
C SER A 11 30.72 12.55 32.63
N SER A 12 30.04 11.43 32.70
CA SER A 12 29.64 10.68 31.50
C SER A 12 28.47 11.39 30.81
N LEU A 13 28.78 12.14 29.77
CA LEU A 13 27.77 12.61 28.84
C LEU A 13 27.28 11.41 28.01
N PHE A 14 26.15 10.85 28.39
CA PHE A 14 25.40 9.96 27.53
C PHE A 14 24.74 10.81 26.43
N PHE A 15 25.38 10.87 25.28
CA PHE A 15 24.71 11.30 24.04
C PHE A 15 23.73 10.22 23.67
N ALA A 16 22.47 10.39 24.07
CA ALA A 16 21.36 9.63 23.54
C ALA A 16 21.14 10.09 22.10
N LEU A 17 21.78 9.39 21.16
CA LEU A 17 21.49 9.52 19.74
C LEU A 17 20.12 8.89 19.49
N SER A 18 19.08 9.71 19.66
CA SER A 18 17.72 9.34 19.23
C SER A 18 17.73 9.28 17.72
N ALA A 19 17.95 8.09 17.19
CA ALA A 19 17.71 7.81 15.80
C ALA A 19 16.21 8.02 15.56
N LEU A 20 15.85 9.15 14.95
CA LEU A 20 14.55 9.33 14.33
C LEU A 20 14.48 8.30 13.21
N TYR A 21 13.91 7.16 13.52
CA TYR A 21 13.41 6.26 12.47
C TYR A 21 12.26 6.99 11.82
N ALA A 22 12.53 7.60 10.68
CA ALA A 22 11.49 8.03 9.77
C ALA A 22 10.77 6.76 9.34
N GLN A 23 9.67 6.46 10.00
CA GLN A 23 8.72 5.46 9.53
C GLN A 23 8.14 6.02 8.26
N THR A 24 8.68 5.58 7.13
CA THR A 24 7.97 5.72 5.88
C THR A 24 6.64 5.01 6.07
N PRO A 25 5.50 5.70 5.93
CA PRO A 25 4.24 5.00 5.95
C PRO A 25 4.28 4.02 4.79
N SER A 26 4.34 2.73 5.08
CA SER A 26 4.09 1.69 4.09
C SER A 26 2.60 1.82 3.73
N SER A 27 2.36 2.73 2.80
CA SER A 27 1.05 3.04 2.29
C SER A 27 0.57 1.82 1.52
N GLY A 28 -0.27 1.00 2.09
CA GLY A 28 -1.07 0.15 1.27
C GLY A 28 -1.43 -1.26 1.72
N SER A 29 -0.85 -1.85 2.75
CA SER A 29 -1.23 -3.24 3.07
C SER A 29 -2.38 -3.39 4.08
N GLU A 30 -2.72 -2.34 4.82
CA GLU A 30 -3.79 -2.40 5.83
C GLU A 30 -5.11 -1.74 5.40
N ALA A 31 -5.08 -0.85 4.39
CA ALA A 31 -6.31 -0.25 3.88
C ALA A 31 -7.07 -1.26 3.02
N THR A 32 -8.39 -1.36 3.22
CA THR A 32 -9.25 -2.13 2.32
C THR A 32 -9.24 -1.51 0.92
N LEU A 33 -9.52 -2.30 -0.12
CA LEU A 33 -9.57 -1.83 -1.50
C LEU A 33 -10.43 -0.55 -1.65
N THR A 34 -11.59 -0.55 -1.03
CA THR A 34 -12.56 0.54 -1.15
C THR A 34 -12.19 1.79 -0.35
N ALA A 35 -11.30 1.68 0.63
CA ALA A 35 -10.74 2.79 1.38
C ALA A 35 -9.42 3.31 0.77
N ASN A 36 -8.88 2.63 -0.22
CA ASN A 36 -7.65 3.03 -0.90
C ASN A 36 -7.91 4.26 -1.79
N PRO A 37 -7.23 5.41 -1.55
CA PRO A 37 -7.41 6.62 -2.35
C PRO A 37 -7.11 6.42 -3.84
N VAL A 38 -6.16 5.56 -4.18
CA VAL A 38 -5.82 5.21 -5.56
C VAL A 38 -7.00 4.51 -6.23
N TYR A 39 -7.64 3.56 -5.54
CA TYR A 39 -8.86 2.90 -6.01
C TYR A 39 -10.00 3.89 -6.21
N THR A 40 -10.29 4.68 -5.19
CA THR A 40 -11.38 5.65 -5.20
C THR A 40 -11.27 6.63 -6.36
N LYS A 41 -10.07 7.13 -6.60
CA LYS A 41 -9.78 8.11 -7.65
C LYS A 41 -9.79 7.52 -9.06
N ASN A 42 -9.26 6.31 -9.24
CA ASN A 42 -8.94 5.78 -10.57
C ASN A 42 -9.82 4.60 -11.00
N CYS A 43 -10.38 3.85 -10.07
CA CYS A 43 -11.03 2.56 -10.35
C CYS A 43 -12.54 2.58 -10.05
N ALA A 44 -12.94 3.24 -8.96
CA ALA A 44 -14.32 3.22 -8.46
C ALA A 44 -15.35 3.77 -9.46
N LYS A 45 -14.94 4.66 -10.36
CA LYS A 45 -15.82 5.18 -11.42
C LYS A 45 -16.39 4.08 -12.28
N CYS A 46 -15.61 3.05 -12.61
CA CYS A 46 -16.01 1.94 -13.44
C CYS A 46 -16.35 0.68 -12.65
N HIS A 47 -15.58 0.38 -11.59
CA HIS A 47 -15.75 -0.85 -10.81
C HIS A 47 -16.70 -0.71 -9.61
N GLY A 48 -17.23 0.49 -9.35
CA GLY A 48 -18.13 0.75 -8.24
C GLY A 48 -17.39 1.17 -6.96
N LYS A 49 -18.10 1.87 -6.08
CA LYS A 49 -17.52 2.37 -4.81
C LYS A 49 -17.18 1.24 -3.84
N THR A 50 -17.90 0.14 -3.93
CA THR A 50 -17.71 -1.07 -3.11
C THR A 50 -17.15 -2.24 -3.92
N ALA A 51 -16.57 -1.95 -5.09
CA ALA A 51 -16.01 -2.94 -6.03
C ALA A 51 -17.05 -3.92 -6.61
N GLU A 52 -18.32 -3.57 -6.52
CA GLU A 52 -19.47 -4.35 -6.98
C GLU A 52 -19.59 -4.45 -8.49
N GLY A 53 -18.86 -3.62 -9.21
CA GLY A 53 -19.01 -3.44 -10.65
C GLY A 53 -20.09 -2.42 -11.00
N ARG A 54 -20.09 -1.96 -12.23
CA ARG A 54 -21.12 -1.06 -12.78
C ARG A 54 -21.54 -1.52 -14.15
N HIS A 55 -22.83 -1.49 -14.39
CA HIS A 55 -23.41 -1.89 -15.66
C HIS A 55 -22.79 -1.07 -16.81
N PHE A 56 -22.30 -1.74 -17.83
CA PHE A 56 -21.63 -1.16 -19.00
C PHE A 56 -20.31 -0.40 -18.74
N ALA A 57 -19.82 -0.35 -17.49
CA ALA A 57 -18.59 0.39 -17.17
C ALA A 57 -17.44 -0.54 -16.77
N GLY A 58 -17.64 -1.43 -15.81
CA GLY A 58 -16.61 -2.37 -15.37
C GLY A 58 -17.18 -3.51 -14.55
N PRO A 59 -16.53 -4.68 -14.59
CA PRO A 59 -16.99 -5.85 -13.85
C PRO A 59 -16.76 -5.69 -12.35
N SER A 60 -17.47 -6.49 -11.56
CA SER A 60 -17.20 -6.64 -10.12
C SER A 60 -15.80 -7.18 -9.90
N LEU A 61 -15.08 -6.57 -8.96
CA LEU A 61 -13.78 -7.06 -8.48
C LEU A 61 -13.93 -8.09 -7.36
N ALA A 62 -15.11 -8.18 -6.75
CA ALA A 62 -15.49 -9.22 -5.79
C ALA A 62 -16.32 -10.29 -6.50
N SER A 63 -15.71 -11.08 -7.37
CA SER A 63 -16.39 -12.07 -8.20
C SER A 63 -15.56 -13.33 -8.37
N PRO A 64 -16.20 -14.49 -8.68
CA PRO A 64 -15.46 -15.73 -8.96
C PRO A 64 -14.41 -15.57 -10.08
N LYS A 65 -14.71 -14.74 -11.08
CA LYS A 65 -13.76 -14.45 -12.16
C LYS A 65 -12.54 -13.70 -11.67
N ALA A 66 -12.71 -12.69 -10.82
CA ALA A 66 -11.60 -11.96 -10.21
C ALA A 66 -10.83 -12.85 -9.22
N ALA A 67 -11.53 -13.70 -8.46
CA ALA A 67 -10.94 -14.66 -7.54
C ALA A 67 -10.04 -15.71 -8.23
N ALA A 68 -10.34 -16.04 -9.48
CA ALA A 68 -9.58 -17.00 -10.27
C ALA A 68 -8.31 -16.42 -10.92
N MET A 69 -8.13 -15.10 -10.87
CA MET A 69 -6.96 -14.44 -11.47
C MET A 69 -5.75 -14.52 -10.54
N SER A 70 -4.58 -14.73 -11.12
CA SER A 70 -3.32 -14.63 -10.41
C SER A 70 -2.96 -13.18 -10.11
N ALA A 71 -2.05 -12.97 -9.15
CA ALA A 71 -1.52 -11.63 -8.87
C ALA A 71 -0.87 -11.01 -10.11
N ASP A 72 -0.15 -11.80 -10.90
CA ASP A 72 0.52 -11.32 -12.10
C ASP A 72 -0.48 -10.95 -13.22
N ASP A 73 -1.55 -11.71 -13.37
CA ASP A 73 -2.62 -11.37 -14.31
C ASP A 73 -3.33 -10.07 -13.93
N LEU A 74 -3.64 -9.89 -12.64
CA LEU A 74 -4.23 -8.66 -12.12
C LEU A 74 -3.29 -7.47 -12.33
N ARG A 75 -2.01 -7.63 -12.01
CA ARG A 75 -0.98 -6.59 -12.22
C ARG A 75 -0.87 -6.21 -13.68
N SER A 76 -0.77 -7.18 -14.57
CA SER A 76 -0.69 -6.97 -16.01
C SER A 76 -1.93 -6.27 -16.55
N MET A 77 -3.11 -6.66 -16.09
CA MET A 77 -4.38 -6.06 -16.50
C MET A 77 -4.50 -4.60 -16.06
N ILE A 78 -4.10 -4.26 -14.83
CA ILE A 78 -4.11 -2.88 -14.33
C ILE A 78 -3.08 -2.04 -15.10
N ALA A 79 -1.87 -2.55 -15.27
CA ALA A 79 -0.80 -1.83 -15.95
C ALA A 79 -1.09 -1.55 -17.42
N ASN A 80 -1.59 -2.55 -18.14
CA ASN A 80 -1.74 -2.51 -19.59
C ASN A 80 -3.17 -2.22 -20.06
N GLY A 81 -4.14 -2.29 -19.17
CA GLY A 81 -5.56 -2.16 -19.51
C GLY A 81 -6.10 -3.36 -20.27
N LYS A 82 -7.41 -3.39 -20.46
CA LYS A 82 -8.10 -4.38 -21.31
C LYS A 82 -9.45 -3.83 -21.75
N GLY A 83 -9.74 -3.88 -23.06
CA GLY A 83 -10.99 -3.35 -23.57
C GLY A 83 -11.13 -1.85 -23.25
N HIS A 84 -12.19 -1.48 -22.56
CA HIS A 84 -12.43 -0.08 -22.14
C HIS A 84 -11.64 0.33 -20.91
N MET A 85 -10.96 -0.60 -20.21
CA MET A 85 -10.12 -0.29 -19.06
C MET A 85 -8.84 0.41 -19.52
N PRO A 86 -8.56 1.62 -19.04
CA PRO A 86 -7.35 2.34 -19.43
C PRO A 86 -6.09 1.71 -18.85
N LYS A 87 -4.96 2.04 -19.44
CA LYS A 87 -3.62 1.65 -18.96
C LYS A 87 -3.20 2.53 -17.80
N PHE A 88 -2.78 1.92 -16.71
CA PHE A 88 -2.36 2.66 -15.51
C PHE A 88 -0.85 2.67 -15.27
N ALA A 89 -0.05 1.93 -16.05
CA ALA A 89 1.40 1.88 -15.88
C ALA A 89 2.10 3.26 -15.91
N ALA A 90 1.56 4.22 -16.67
CA ALA A 90 2.09 5.58 -16.75
C ALA A 90 1.49 6.55 -15.71
N LYS A 91 0.44 6.13 -14.99
CA LYS A 91 -0.30 6.98 -14.04
C LYS A 91 -0.08 6.58 -12.58
N LEU A 92 0.20 5.32 -12.34
CA LEU A 92 0.39 4.73 -11.03
C LEU A 92 1.80 4.17 -10.90
N LYS A 93 2.35 4.27 -9.71
CA LYS A 93 3.62 3.64 -9.40
C LYS A 93 3.43 2.12 -9.29
N PRO A 94 4.47 1.32 -9.56
CA PRO A 94 4.39 -0.14 -9.42
C PRO A 94 3.87 -0.60 -8.06
N GLU A 95 4.30 0.04 -6.97
CA GLU A 95 3.86 -0.27 -5.62
C GLU A 95 2.39 0.06 -5.37
N GLU A 96 1.83 1.07 -6.04
CA GLU A 96 0.40 1.38 -5.97
C GLU A 96 -0.43 0.32 -6.70
N ILE A 97 0.06 -0.17 -7.84
CA ILE A 97 -0.55 -1.28 -8.57
C ILE A 97 -0.50 -2.56 -7.72
N ASP A 98 0.65 -2.85 -7.11
CA ASP A 98 0.80 -4.02 -6.25
C ASP A 98 -0.14 -3.99 -5.04
N ALA A 99 -0.31 -2.83 -4.41
CA ALA A 99 -1.25 -2.65 -3.32
C ALA A 99 -2.69 -2.95 -3.76
N LEU A 100 -3.12 -2.44 -4.92
CA LEU A 100 -4.44 -2.73 -5.49
C LEU A 100 -4.62 -4.23 -5.75
N VAL A 101 -3.61 -4.88 -6.33
CA VAL A 101 -3.62 -6.33 -6.58
C VAL A 101 -3.83 -7.11 -5.29
N GLN A 102 -3.06 -6.81 -4.25
CA GLN A 102 -3.19 -7.50 -2.96
C GLN A 102 -4.57 -7.28 -2.33
N GLN A 103 -5.10 -6.07 -2.41
CA GLN A 103 -6.42 -5.75 -1.88
C GLN A 103 -7.54 -6.46 -2.65
N ILE A 104 -7.42 -6.60 -3.98
CA ILE A 104 -8.36 -7.39 -4.79
C ILE A 104 -8.31 -8.87 -4.40
N LEU A 105 -7.11 -9.41 -4.18
CA LEU A 105 -6.97 -10.79 -3.72
C LEU A 105 -7.58 -10.99 -2.33
N VAL A 106 -7.41 -10.03 -1.43
CA VAL A 106 -7.95 -10.10 -0.07
C VAL A 106 -9.48 -10.13 -0.06
N ILE A 107 -10.15 -9.27 -0.83
CA ILE A 107 -11.63 -9.26 -0.88
C ILE A 107 -12.22 -10.54 -1.50
N ASN A 108 -11.42 -11.30 -2.21
CA ASN A 108 -11.82 -12.57 -2.82
C ASN A 108 -11.41 -13.81 -2.01
N LYS A 109 -10.66 -13.64 -0.92
CA LYS A 109 -10.37 -14.73 0.03
C LYS A 109 -11.60 -14.96 0.90
N LYS A 110 -12.17 -16.13 0.79
CA LYS A 110 -13.22 -16.60 1.67
C LYS A 110 -12.65 -17.63 2.65
#